data_5efdd7d8fc63e0c7ec1d291d4c099bef
#
_entry.id   5efdd7d8fc63e0c7ec1d291d4c099bef
#
_cell.length_a   1.000
_cell.length_b   1.000
_cell.length_c   1.000
_cell.angle_alpha   90.00
_cell.angle_beta   90.00
_cell.angle_gamma   90.00
#
_symmetry.space_group_name_H-M   'P 1'
#
loop_
_entity.id
_entity.type
_entity.pdbx_description
1 polymer ?
#
loop_
_entity_poly.entity_id
_entity_poly.type
_entity_poly.pdbx_seq_one_letter_code
_entity_poly.pdbx_strand_id
1 'polypeptide(L)'
;YDQLAANQILIAALAEEGVTVDQTVKALPAAESAAMPAEQLENAGYYGSTSAQYQVDIQADGTLTMSYLNYPTSIPAQTFTYCSDGSFRDSTGLSYISFVKERNGQTYLYQQAVSPLPGLGALPIANYAAVKLPENDLSPEVAAAWDSIATLGILPMNEPYNSQTFLALADAAAVAEVPETIPGYIGAARIADETTARSEIQVPGVGSRDGVDYQLEERDGVLWINAKGSLYMDAAAAPTLVTGSGASYTTIQADGYARWYQVGDAAGKAMTVQVPENSGFWVYDGNGQVTASSVLWGDTTVTLPEDGTIVFAGDPGARFHLRFQG
;
A
#
# COMPACT_ATOMS: atom_id res chain seq x y z
N TYR A 1 8.51 2.49 -12.67
CA TYR A 1 9.03 3.67 -13.38
C TYR A 1 10.50 3.78 -13.09
N ASP A 2 11.28 3.84 -14.14
CA ASP A 2 12.71 3.94 -13.99
C ASP A 2 13.14 5.41 -13.84
N GLN A 3 13.08 5.91 -12.59
CA GLN A 3 13.59 7.24 -12.24
C GLN A 3 15.06 7.40 -12.69
N LEU A 4 15.82 6.29 -12.69
CA LEU A 4 17.19 6.27 -13.14
C LEU A 4 17.29 6.58 -14.63
N ALA A 5 16.43 5.99 -15.47
CA ALA A 5 16.39 6.28 -16.91
C ALA A 5 16.04 7.74 -17.18
N ALA A 6 15.03 8.29 -16.47
CA ALA A 6 14.68 9.70 -16.60
C ALA A 6 15.85 10.63 -16.21
N ASN A 7 16.56 10.33 -15.12
CA ASN A 7 17.73 11.08 -14.71
C ASN A 7 18.86 11.01 -15.76
N GLN A 8 19.11 9.83 -16.36
CA GLN A 8 20.13 9.68 -17.40
C GLN A 8 19.79 10.48 -18.66
N ILE A 9 18.54 10.50 -19.09
CA ILE A 9 18.09 11.30 -20.23
C ILE A 9 18.29 12.81 -19.93
N LEU A 10 17.94 13.25 -18.74
CA LEU A 10 18.11 14.65 -18.33
C LEU A 10 19.58 15.05 -18.30
N ILE A 11 20.47 14.19 -17.75
CA ILE A 11 21.92 14.43 -17.70
C ILE A 11 22.48 14.56 -19.10
N ALA A 12 22.09 13.66 -20.04
CA ALA A 12 22.53 13.70 -21.42
C ALA A 12 22.09 15.00 -22.12
N ALA A 13 20.84 15.39 -21.96
CA ALA A 13 20.32 16.65 -22.52
C ALA A 13 21.04 17.89 -21.97
N LEU A 14 21.32 17.93 -20.68
CA LEU A 14 22.08 19.02 -20.05
C LEU A 14 23.52 19.09 -20.58
N ALA A 15 24.17 17.94 -20.81
CA ALA A 15 25.51 17.87 -21.38
C ALA A 15 25.57 18.40 -22.81
N GLU A 16 24.54 18.13 -23.64
CA GLU A 16 24.42 18.69 -25.00
C GLU A 16 24.34 20.23 -24.98
N GLU A 17 23.71 20.80 -23.97
CA GLU A 17 23.63 22.25 -23.75
C GLU A 17 24.87 22.83 -23.05
N GLY A 18 25.91 22.03 -22.81
CA GLY A 18 27.16 22.43 -22.15
C GLY A 18 27.03 22.63 -20.63
N VAL A 19 25.96 22.14 -20.03
CA VAL A 19 25.75 22.23 -18.58
C VAL A 19 26.37 21.01 -17.89
N THR A 20 27.30 21.28 -16.97
CA THR A 20 27.87 20.25 -16.08
C THR A 20 27.06 20.21 -14.78
N VAL A 21 26.52 19.02 -14.50
CA VAL A 21 25.74 18.80 -13.25
C VAL A 21 26.69 18.65 -12.06
N ASP A 22 26.49 19.44 -11.00
CA ASP A 22 27.17 19.24 -9.73
C ASP A 22 26.58 18.00 -9.03
N GLN A 23 27.37 16.95 -8.94
CA GLN A 23 26.97 15.67 -8.32
C GLN A 23 27.32 15.61 -6.82
N THR A 24 27.75 16.72 -6.23
CA THR A 24 28.17 16.74 -4.83
C THR A 24 26.97 16.62 -3.91
N VAL A 25 26.95 15.59 -3.08
CA VAL A 25 26.00 15.46 -1.98
C VAL A 25 26.52 16.26 -0.79
N LYS A 26 25.85 17.36 -0.48
CA LYS A 26 26.21 18.20 0.68
C LYS A 26 25.44 17.71 1.89
N ALA A 27 26.15 17.34 2.94
CA ALA A 27 25.54 17.04 4.23
C ALA A 27 24.81 18.27 4.80
N LEU A 28 23.82 18.01 5.64
CA LEU A 28 23.16 19.06 6.41
C LEU A 28 24.16 19.69 7.41
N PRO A 29 23.92 20.94 7.89
CA PRO A 29 24.81 21.58 8.85
C PRO A 29 25.09 20.67 10.05
N ALA A 30 26.35 20.54 10.44
CA ALA A 30 26.72 19.72 11.59
C ALA A 30 26.19 20.32 12.90
N ALA A 31 25.84 19.44 13.85
CA ALA A 31 25.57 19.82 15.23
C ALA A 31 26.27 18.80 16.16
N GLU A 32 26.65 19.25 17.33
CA GLU A 32 27.31 18.41 18.33
C GLU A 32 26.27 17.63 19.13
N SER A 33 26.58 16.38 19.52
CA SER A 33 25.76 15.64 20.45
C SER A 33 25.68 16.37 21.79
N ALA A 34 24.53 16.31 22.43
CA ALA A 34 24.26 17.03 23.69
C ALA A 34 23.44 16.16 24.65
N ALA A 35 23.45 16.53 25.93
CA ALA A 35 22.54 15.95 26.89
C ALA A 35 21.08 16.28 26.52
N MET A 36 20.27 15.26 26.40
CA MET A 36 18.87 15.40 25.99
C MET A 36 18.01 15.86 27.17
N PRO A 37 17.17 16.90 27.00
CA PRO A 37 16.15 17.26 27.99
C PRO A 37 15.13 16.13 28.17
N ALA A 38 14.69 15.90 29.41
CA ALA A 38 13.76 14.80 29.72
C ALA A 38 12.41 14.91 29.00
N GLU A 39 11.99 16.13 28.65
CA GLU A 39 10.76 16.42 27.90
C GLU A 39 10.72 15.77 26.52
N GLN A 40 11.89 15.48 25.93
CA GLN A 40 11.96 14.80 24.64
C GLN A 40 11.43 13.36 24.71
N LEU A 41 11.44 12.72 25.87
CA LEU A 41 10.88 11.38 26.07
C LEU A 41 9.36 11.33 25.78
N GLU A 42 8.64 12.45 25.96
CA GLU A 42 7.22 12.56 25.66
C GLU A 42 6.93 12.41 24.16
N ASN A 43 7.93 12.55 23.31
CA ASN A 43 7.78 12.38 21.86
C ASN A 43 7.85 10.92 21.41
N ALA A 44 8.24 9.98 22.29
CA ALA A 44 8.16 8.56 21.97
C ALA A 44 6.71 8.12 21.70
N GLY A 45 6.51 7.12 20.84
CA GLY A 45 5.21 6.56 20.51
C GLY A 45 5.01 6.31 19.03
N TYR A 46 3.78 6.19 18.62
CA TYR A 46 3.42 5.88 17.24
C TYR A 46 3.14 7.14 16.42
N TYR A 47 3.63 7.13 15.20
CA TYR A 47 3.45 8.22 14.23
C TYR A 47 2.92 7.67 12.91
N GLY A 48 1.98 8.38 12.29
CA GLY A 48 1.38 7.97 11.02
C GLY A 48 1.28 9.08 10.00
N SER A 49 1.42 8.68 8.75
CA SER A 49 1.01 9.42 7.57
C SER A 49 0.20 8.48 6.67
N THR A 50 -0.28 8.96 5.53
CA THR A 50 -1.01 8.11 4.58
C THR A 50 -0.13 7.06 3.91
N SER A 51 1.18 7.26 3.90
CA SER A 51 2.15 6.39 3.22
C SER A 51 3.09 5.64 4.16
N ALA A 52 3.21 6.05 5.42
CA ALA A 52 4.16 5.45 6.34
C ALA A 52 3.66 5.48 7.79
N GLN A 53 4.01 4.44 8.52
CA GLN A 53 3.73 4.28 9.94
C GLN A 53 5.04 3.99 10.65
N TYR A 54 5.25 4.64 11.78
CA TYR A 54 6.50 4.55 12.53
C TYR A 54 6.22 4.26 14.00
N GLN A 55 7.07 3.44 14.58
CA GLN A 55 7.30 3.43 16.02
C GLN A 55 8.56 4.25 16.30
N VAL A 56 8.46 5.19 17.22
CA VAL A 56 9.56 6.05 17.68
C VAL A 56 9.84 5.73 19.14
N ASP A 57 11.02 5.21 19.41
CA ASP A 57 11.52 4.95 20.75
C ASP A 57 12.62 5.95 21.07
N ILE A 58 12.55 6.60 22.24
CA ILE A 58 13.53 7.58 22.70
C ILE A 58 14.09 7.13 24.05
N GLN A 59 15.39 6.98 24.13
CA GLN A 59 16.10 6.58 25.34
C GLN A 59 16.63 7.81 26.11
N ALA A 60 16.77 7.67 27.42
CA ALA A 60 17.25 8.76 28.27
C ALA A 60 18.68 9.22 27.97
N ASP A 61 19.47 8.41 27.27
CA ASP A 61 20.81 8.76 26.79
C ASP A 61 20.84 9.63 25.55
N GLY A 62 19.64 9.95 24.98
CA GLY A 62 19.50 10.76 23.79
C GLY A 62 19.51 9.95 22.49
N THR A 63 19.41 8.62 22.58
CA THR A 63 19.24 7.76 21.39
C THR A 63 17.78 7.70 21.00
N LEU A 64 17.48 7.94 19.72
CA LEU A 64 16.17 7.73 19.12
C LEU A 64 16.27 6.58 18.11
N THR A 65 15.33 5.64 18.18
CA THR A 65 15.15 4.58 17.19
C THR A 65 13.81 4.76 16.49
N MET A 66 13.79 4.78 15.16
CA MET A 66 12.59 4.87 14.33
C MET A 66 12.46 3.60 13.49
N SER A 67 11.41 2.84 13.74
CA SER A 67 11.06 1.62 13.00
C SER A 67 9.87 1.85 12.09
N TYR A 68 9.93 1.32 10.86
CA TYR A 68 8.79 1.29 9.95
C TYR A 68 7.89 0.09 10.30
N LEU A 69 6.58 0.33 10.43
CA LEU A 69 5.61 -0.72 10.76
C LEU A 69 4.90 -1.31 9.54
N ASN A 70 4.70 -0.51 8.50
CA ASN A 70 3.96 -0.89 7.29
C ASN A 70 4.85 -1.29 6.11
N TYR A 71 6.11 -1.61 6.39
CA TYR A 71 7.07 -2.09 5.40
C TYR A 71 7.63 -3.46 5.81
N PRO A 72 8.18 -4.23 4.85
CA PRO A 72 8.82 -5.49 5.19
C PRO A 72 9.84 -5.33 6.33
N THR A 73 9.92 -6.30 7.22
CA THR A 73 10.87 -6.34 8.35
C THR A 73 12.35 -6.29 7.91
N SER A 74 12.60 -6.41 6.60
CA SER A 74 13.92 -6.24 5.99
C SER A 74 14.43 -4.79 5.99
N ILE A 75 13.55 -3.79 6.22
CA ILE A 75 13.99 -2.40 6.38
C ILE A 75 14.46 -2.22 7.82
N PRO A 76 15.77 -1.99 8.05
CA PRO A 76 16.30 -1.85 9.39
C PRO A 76 15.79 -0.56 10.04
N ALA A 77 15.59 -0.61 11.36
CA ALA A 77 15.30 0.58 12.13
C ALA A 77 16.43 1.62 11.99
N GLN A 78 16.04 2.87 11.91
CA GLN A 78 16.97 3.99 11.84
C GLN A 78 17.31 4.51 13.24
N THR A 79 18.57 4.79 13.48
CA THR A 79 19.04 5.30 14.78
C THR A 79 19.57 6.72 14.63
N PHE A 80 19.20 7.57 15.57
CA PHE A 80 19.56 8.98 15.64
C PHE A 80 20.07 9.33 17.02
N THR A 81 20.92 10.35 17.12
CA THR A 81 21.48 10.87 18.37
C THR A 81 21.02 12.33 18.57
N TYR A 82 20.62 12.66 19.79
CA TYR A 82 20.21 14.00 20.16
C TYR A 82 21.38 15.00 20.08
N CYS A 83 21.14 16.16 19.50
CA CYS A 83 22.12 17.19 19.26
C CYS A 83 21.76 18.54 19.92
N SER A 84 22.76 19.42 20.05
CA SER A 84 22.67 20.72 20.74
C SER A 84 21.69 21.72 20.13
N ASP A 85 21.26 21.49 18.89
CA ASP A 85 20.26 22.30 18.19
C ASP A 85 18.82 21.77 18.40
N GLY A 86 18.62 20.76 19.23
CA GLY A 86 17.32 20.17 19.53
C GLY A 86 16.87 19.11 18.54
N SER A 87 17.68 18.75 17.54
CA SER A 87 17.37 17.70 16.58
C SER A 87 17.98 16.36 16.99
N PHE A 88 17.41 15.28 16.45
CA PHE A 88 17.99 13.94 16.45
C PHE A 88 18.59 13.67 15.08
N ARG A 89 19.88 13.30 15.02
CA ARG A 89 20.63 13.16 13.77
C ARG A 89 21.15 11.74 13.56
N ASP A 90 21.08 11.28 12.33
CA ASP A 90 21.70 10.05 11.93
C ASP A 90 23.23 10.16 11.85
N SER A 91 23.92 9.02 11.80
CA SER A 91 25.40 8.98 11.76
C SER A 91 25.98 9.48 10.43
N THR A 92 25.17 9.59 9.38
CA THR A 92 25.63 10.03 8.04
C THR A 92 25.60 11.55 7.90
N GLY A 93 24.85 12.27 8.76
CA GLY A 93 24.61 13.71 8.65
C GLY A 93 23.69 14.09 7.47
N LEU A 94 22.99 13.11 6.89
CA LEU A 94 22.08 13.31 5.77
C LEU A 94 20.62 13.39 6.19
N SER A 95 20.29 12.99 7.42
CA SER A 95 18.92 13.04 7.94
C SER A 95 18.90 13.48 9.39
N TYR A 96 17.95 14.34 9.72
CA TYR A 96 17.62 14.62 11.10
C TYR A 96 16.12 14.83 11.31
N ILE A 97 15.70 14.57 12.52
CA ILE A 97 14.33 14.58 12.99
C ILE A 97 14.22 15.56 14.14
N SER A 98 13.13 16.28 14.19
CA SER A 98 12.68 17.02 15.37
C SER A 98 11.16 16.84 15.55
N PHE A 99 10.67 17.19 16.73
CA PHE A 99 9.25 17.09 17.06
C PHE A 99 8.70 18.49 17.21
N VAL A 100 7.60 18.77 16.49
CA VAL A 100 6.97 20.08 16.48
C VAL A 100 5.55 19.95 16.99
N LYS A 101 5.27 20.58 18.12
CA LYS A 101 3.90 20.70 18.65
C LYS A 101 3.24 21.94 18.05
N GLU A 102 2.24 21.71 17.21
CA GLU A 102 1.54 22.79 16.51
C GLU A 102 0.35 23.33 17.31
N ARG A 103 -0.21 24.46 16.84
CA ARG A 103 -1.33 25.15 17.49
C ARG A 103 -2.63 24.31 17.58
N ASN A 104 -2.77 23.31 16.74
CA ASN A 104 -3.87 22.35 16.79
C ASN A 104 -3.72 21.32 17.93
N GLY A 105 -2.62 21.40 18.71
CA GLY A 105 -2.31 20.50 19.80
C GLY A 105 -1.64 19.20 19.41
N GLN A 106 -1.48 18.93 18.10
CA GLN A 106 -0.83 17.72 17.59
C GLN A 106 0.69 17.90 17.58
N THR A 107 1.40 16.78 17.79
CA THR A 107 2.85 16.69 17.64
C THR A 107 3.19 16.04 16.31
N TYR A 108 4.03 16.69 15.54
CA TYR A 108 4.48 16.22 14.23
C TYR A 108 5.95 15.80 14.30
N LEU A 109 6.26 14.72 13.61
CA LEU A 109 7.62 14.34 13.27
C LEU A 109 8.03 15.20 12.06
N TYR A 110 8.94 16.17 12.30
CA TYR A 110 9.51 17.01 11.26
C TYR A 110 10.83 16.41 10.82
N GLN A 111 10.94 16.11 9.55
CA GLN A 111 12.14 15.54 8.96
C GLN A 111 12.83 16.54 8.04
N GLN A 112 14.15 16.64 8.18
CA GLN A 112 15.02 17.23 7.18
C GLN A 112 16.00 16.16 6.69
N ALA A 113 16.11 16.03 5.37
CA ALA A 113 16.96 15.04 4.77
C ALA A 113 17.60 15.54 3.48
N VAL A 114 18.71 14.93 3.11
CA VAL A 114 19.33 15.10 1.79
C VAL A 114 19.20 13.76 1.06
N SER A 115 18.35 13.73 0.04
CA SER A 115 18.14 12.56 -0.78
C SER A 115 19.09 12.58 -1.97
N PRO A 116 20.06 11.66 -2.06
CA PRO A 116 20.92 11.56 -3.24
C PRO A 116 20.11 11.23 -4.49
N LEU A 117 20.34 11.98 -5.56
CA LEU A 117 19.77 11.73 -6.88
C LEU A 117 20.90 11.21 -7.79
N PRO A 118 20.87 9.94 -8.23
CA PRO A 118 21.94 9.38 -9.06
C PRO A 118 22.24 10.24 -10.28
N GLY A 119 23.47 10.77 -10.36
CA GLY A 119 23.95 11.62 -11.45
C GLY A 119 23.50 13.09 -11.40
N LEU A 120 22.61 13.49 -10.48
CA LEU A 120 22.07 14.83 -10.38
C LEU A 120 22.39 15.55 -9.03
N GLY A 121 23.25 14.94 -8.22
CA GLY A 121 23.61 15.48 -6.90
C GLY A 121 22.64 15.07 -5.82
N ALA A 122 22.02 16.02 -5.12
CA ALA A 122 21.12 15.71 -4.02
C ALA A 122 19.98 16.73 -3.89
N LEU A 123 18.81 16.23 -3.47
CA LEU A 123 17.63 17.02 -3.19
C LEU A 123 17.47 17.20 -1.67
N PRO A 124 17.53 18.44 -1.15
CA PRO A 124 17.15 18.70 0.24
C PRO A 124 15.63 18.58 0.40
N ILE A 125 15.21 17.88 1.45
CA ILE A 125 13.82 17.67 1.81
C ILE A 125 13.62 18.25 3.23
N ALA A 126 12.52 18.95 3.43
CA ALA A 126 12.11 19.45 4.74
C ALA A 126 10.58 19.45 4.81
N ASN A 127 10.01 18.55 5.61
CA ASN A 127 8.57 18.38 5.71
C ASN A 127 8.13 17.74 7.03
N TYR A 128 6.86 17.88 7.36
CA TYR A 128 6.23 17.01 8.35
C TYR A 128 6.06 15.62 7.74
N ALA A 129 6.76 14.63 8.28
CA ALA A 129 6.75 13.27 7.77
C ALA A 129 5.55 12.47 8.29
N ALA A 130 5.16 12.73 9.54
CA ALA A 130 4.05 12.04 10.20
C ALA A 130 3.50 12.86 11.37
N VAL A 131 2.30 12.50 11.83
CA VAL A 131 1.68 13.03 13.05
C VAL A 131 1.69 11.96 14.14
N LYS A 132 1.91 12.37 15.39
CA LYS A 132 1.80 11.47 16.53
C LYS A 132 0.37 11.00 16.69
N LEU A 133 0.18 9.68 16.73
CA LEU A 133 -1.14 9.08 16.88
C LEU A 133 -1.40 8.78 18.37
N PRO A 134 -2.59 9.09 18.88
CA PRO A 134 -2.96 8.74 20.23
C PRO A 134 -3.09 7.22 20.39
N GLU A 135 -2.86 6.71 21.59
CA GLU A 135 -3.19 5.33 21.93
C GLU A 135 -4.68 5.05 21.69
N ASN A 136 -4.98 3.84 21.22
CA ASN A 136 -6.35 3.40 20.94
C ASN A 136 -6.56 1.97 21.43
N ASP A 137 -6.94 1.84 22.69
CA ASP A 137 -7.26 0.56 23.30
C ASP A 137 -8.61 0.05 22.78
N LEU A 138 -8.61 -1.11 22.15
CA LEU A 138 -9.79 -1.76 21.62
C LEU A 138 -10.40 -2.71 22.66
N SER A 139 -11.73 -2.83 22.69
CA SER A 139 -12.36 -3.95 23.37
C SER A 139 -11.98 -5.27 22.69
N PRO A 140 -12.03 -6.41 23.40
CA PRO A 140 -11.74 -7.71 22.80
C PRO A 140 -12.60 -8.03 21.57
N GLU A 141 -13.86 -7.60 21.57
CA GLU A 141 -14.80 -7.83 20.48
C GLU A 141 -14.38 -7.04 19.22
N VAL A 142 -14.04 -5.76 19.40
CA VAL A 142 -13.57 -4.88 18.31
C VAL A 142 -12.25 -5.38 17.77
N ALA A 143 -11.29 -5.74 18.64
CA ALA A 143 -10.01 -6.30 18.23
C ALA A 143 -10.20 -7.57 17.38
N ALA A 144 -11.05 -8.51 17.84
CA ALA A 144 -11.31 -9.75 17.11
C ALA A 144 -11.93 -9.52 15.72
N ALA A 145 -12.82 -8.53 15.58
CA ALA A 145 -13.40 -8.18 14.28
C ALA A 145 -12.34 -7.73 13.26
N TRP A 146 -11.39 -6.90 13.69
CA TRP A 146 -10.34 -6.38 12.82
C TRP A 146 -9.18 -7.35 12.61
N ASP A 147 -8.84 -8.18 13.60
CA ASP A 147 -7.84 -9.26 13.45
C ASP A 147 -8.23 -10.26 12.37
N SER A 148 -9.53 -10.53 12.21
CA SER A 148 -10.03 -11.43 11.17
C SER A 148 -9.70 -10.95 9.75
N ILE A 149 -9.55 -9.63 9.56
CA ILE A 149 -9.28 -9.01 8.27
C ILE A 149 -7.78 -9.08 7.92
N ALA A 150 -6.91 -9.03 8.90
CA ALA A 150 -5.47 -9.08 8.69
C ALA A 150 -4.99 -10.37 8.00
N THR A 151 -5.81 -11.42 8.01
CA THR A 151 -5.50 -12.73 7.40
C THR A 151 -6.32 -13.04 6.14
N LEU A 152 -7.20 -12.12 5.70
CA LEU A 152 -8.05 -12.32 4.53
C LEU A 152 -7.30 -12.01 3.24
N GLY A 153 -7.36 -12.95 2.28
CA GLY A 153 -7.19 -12.57 0.88
C GLY A 153 -8.36 -11.71 0.45
N ILE A 154 -8.12 -10.62 -0.26
CA ILE A 154 -9.16 -9.69 -0.73
C ILE A 154 -9.14 -9.57 -2.24
N LEU A 155 -10.33 -9.48 -2.85
CA LEU A 155 -10.51 -9.33 -4.29
C LEU A 155 -11.20 -8.00 -4.61
N PRO A 156 -10.61 -7.15 -5.48
CA PRO A 156 -11.22 -5.88 -5.88
C PRO A 156 -12.48 -6.11 -6.72
N MET A 157 -13.58 -5.41 -6.37
CA MET A 157 -14.89 -5.67 -6.95
C MET A 157 -15.38 -4.60 -7.93
N ASN A 158 -15.04 -3.34 -7.73
CA ASN A 158 -15.57 -2.22 -8.51
C ASN A 158 -14.52 -1.50 -9.37
N GLU A 159 -13.45 -2.22 -9.70
CA GLU A 159 -12.38 -1.71 -10.57
C GLU A 159 -12.77 -1.81 -12.05
N PRO A 160 -12.43 -0.82 -12.89
CA PRO A 160 -12.54 -0.93 -14.34
C PRO A 160 -11.72 -2.10 -14.89
N TYR A 161 -12.18 -2.75 -15.97
CA TYR A 161 -11.51 -3.93 -16.54
C TYR A 161 -10.04 -3.72 -16.94
N ASN A 162 -9.64 -2.47 -17.19
CA ASN A 162 -8.29 -2.05 -17.55
C ASN A 162 -7.53 -1.37 -16.39
N SER A 163 -8.01 -1.53 -15.16
CA SER A 163 -7.36 -0.98 -13.96
C SER A 163 -5.99 -1.60 -13.72
N GLN A 164 -5.04 -0.77 -13.29
CA GLN A 164 -3.75 -1.23 -12.82
C GLN A 164 -3.82 -2.04 -11.51
N THR A 165 -4.91 -1.93 -10.76
CA THR A 165 -5.16 -2.73 -9.56
C THR A 165 -5.11 -4.23 -9.87
N PHE A 166 -5.56 -4.64 -11.07
CA PHE A 166 -5.45 -6.04 -11.49
C PHE A 166 -4.02 -6.51 -11.77
N LEU A 167 -3.07 -5.61 -12.05
CA LEU A 167 -1.65 -5.96 -12.17
C LEU A 167 -0.98 -6.25 -10.82
N ALA A 168 -1.46 -5.61 -9.78
CA ALA A 168 -0.86 -5.62 -8.45
C ALA A 168 -1.63 -6.56 -7.48
N LEU A 169 -2.34 -7.58 -7.99
CA LEU A 169 -3.10 -8.48 -7.13
C LEU A 169 -2.20 -9.23 -6.14
N ALA A 170 -0.99 -9.60 -6.56
CA ALA A 170 0.00 -10.20 -5.67
C ALA A 170 0.39 -9.25 -4.53
N ASP A 171 0.52 -7.95 -4.82
CA ASP A 171 0.81 -6.94 -3.79
C ASP A 171 -0.42 -6.72 -2.89
N ALA A 172 -1.64 -6.77 -3.44
CA ALA A 172 -2.88 -6.70 -2.66
C ALA A 172 -3.08 -7.96 -1.79
N ALA A 173 -2.73 -9.14 -2.28
CA ALA A 173 -2.73 -10.38 -1.52
C ALA A 173 -1.59 -10.42 -0.48
N ALA A 174 -0.45 -9.78 -0.76
CA ALA A 174 0.66 -9.63 0.20
C ALA A 174 0.33 -8.67 1.36
N VAL A 175 -0.73 -7.88 1.24
CA VAL A 175 -1.30 -7.13 2.38
C VAL A 175 -1.83 -8.08 3.47
N ALA A 176 -2.05 -9.36 3.16
CA ALA A 176 -2.35 -10.39 4.17
C ALA A 176 -1.18 -10.70 5.12
N GLU A 177 0.07 -10.34 4.77
CA GLU A 177 1.18 -10.23 5.71
C GLU A 177 1.30 -8.77 6.16
N VAL A 178 0.26 -8.22 6.80
CA VAL A 178 0.35 -6.90 7.39
C VAL A 178 1.39 -6.99 8.49
N PRO A 179 2.55 -6.33 8.33
CA PRO A 179 3.53 -6.21 9.42
C PRO A 179 2.84 -5.59 10.63
N GLU A 180 3.47 -5.66 11.77
CA GLU A 180 2.95 -5.06 13.00
C GLU A 180 2.31 -3.70 12.70
N THR A 181 1.00 -3.61 12.94
CA THR A 181 0.28 -2.35 12.77
C THR A 181 0.33 -1.56 14.07
N ILE A 182 0.07 -0.26 13.98
CA ILE A 182 -0.12 0.55 15.19
C ILE A 182 -1.32 -0.03 15.97
N PRO A 183 -1.16 -0.38 17.26
CA PRO A 183 -2.25 -0.93 18.06
C PRO A 183 -3.51 -0.06 18.00
N GLY A 184 -4.65 -0.67 17.67
CA GLY A 184 -5.92 0.04 17.53
C GLY A 184 -6.10 0.78 16.21
N TYR A 185 -5.24 0.51 15.21
CA TYR A 185 -5.32 1.14 13.89
C TYR A 185 -5.26 0.09 12.79
N ILE A 186 -5.89 0.40 11.66
CA ILE A 186 -5.65 -0.27 10.38
C ILE A 186 -5.00 0.73 9.42
N GLY A 187 -3.78 0.44 8.98
CA GLY A 187 -2.99 1.48 8.36
C GLY A 187 -2.82 2.65 9.34
N ALA A 188 -3.23 3.83 8.92
CA ALA A 188 -3.25 5.01 9.78
C ALA A 188 -4.69 5.48 10.11
N ALA A 189 -5.68 4.62 9.88
CA ALA A 189 -7.05 4.85 10.28
C ALA A 189 -7.31 4.28 11.68
N ARG A 190 -7.83 5.11 12.56
CA ARG A 190 -8.20 4.74 13.91
C ARG A 190 -9.45 3.86 13.89
N ILE A 191 -9.39 2.68 14.47
CA ILE A 191 -10.53 1.78 14.63
C ILE A 191 -11.49 2.39 15.66
N ALA A 192 -12.74 2.63 15.24
CA ALA A 192 -13.76 3.24 16.08
C ALA A 192 -14.72 2.23 16.69
N ASP A 193 -15.05 1.16 15.95
CA ASP A 193 -15.96 0.07 16.35
C ASP A 193 -15.67 -1.19 15.52
N GLU A 194 -16.50 -2.25 15.62
CA GLU A 194 -16.31 -3.51 14.92
C GLU A 194 -16.33 -3.39 13.39
N THR A 195 -16.85 -2.29 12.85
CA THR A 195 -17.09 -2.13 11.41
C THR A 195 -16.44 -0.91 10.80
N THR A 196 -15.98 0.04 11.61
CA THR A 196 -15.57 1.36 11.11
C THR A 196 -14.18 1.72 11.61
N ALA A 197 -13.29 2.11 10.68
CA ALA A 197 -12.05 2.81 11.00
C ALA A 197 -11.94 4.11 10.19
N ARG A 198 -11.46 5.19 10.81
CA ARG A 198 -11.42 6.52 10.22
C ARG A 198 -10.01 7.08 10.20
N SER A 199 -9.63 7.64 9.08
CA SER A 199 -8.38 8.38 8.96
C SER A 199 -8.51 9.72 9.65
N GLU A 200 -7.76 9.90 10.74
CA GLU A 200 -7.67 11.17 11.47
C GLU A 200 -6.37 11.91 11.14
N ILE A 201 -5.62 11.43 10.15
CA ILE A 201 -4.32 11.98 9.81
C ILE A 201 -4.46 13.31 9.12
N GLN A 202 -3.86 14.34 9.73
CA GLN A 202 -3.73 15.67 9.17
C GLN A 202 -2.26 16.10 9.20
N VAL A 203 -1.50 15.63 8.21
CA VAL A 203 -0.10 16.04 8.03
C VAL A 203 -0.04 17.16 7.00
N PRO A 204 0.46 18.37 7.35
CA PRO A 204 0.60 19.48 6.41
C PRO A 204 1.45 19.08 5.20
N GLY A 205 0.98 19.40 3.99
CA GLY A 205 1.64 19.05 2.74
C GLY A 205 1.10 17.76 2.11
N VAL A 206 1.93 16.75 1.95
CA VAL A 206 1.62 15.58 1.09
C VAL A 206 0.73 14.53 1.76
N GLY A 207 0.71 14.45 3.08
CA GLY A 207 0.30 13.26 3.80
C GLY A 207 -1.18 13.13 4.18
N SER A 208 -2.05 14.14 4.00
CA SER A 208 -3.43 14.08 4.52
C SER A 208 -4.51 13.90 3.47
N ARG A 209 -4.21 14.19 2.20
CA ARG A 209 -5.19 14.08 1.11
C ARG A 209 -5.68 12.66 0.87
N ASP A 210 -4.79 11.70 1.03
CA ASP A 210 -5.00 10.31 0.62
C ASP A 210 -5.37 9.38 1.80
N GLY A 211 -5.81 9.96 2.92
CA GLY A 211 -6.33 9.19 4.05
C GLY A 211 -7.49 8.28 3.64
N VAL A 212 -7.49 7.06 4.16
CA VAL A 212 -8.48 6.02 3.85
C VAL A 212 -9.32 5.74 5.07
N ASP A 213 -10.64 5.88 4.92
CA ASP A 213 -11.61 5.35 5.87
C ASP A 213 -11.97 3.93 5.43
N TYR A 214 -12.19 3.05 6.41
CA TYR A 214 -12.60 1.68 6.18
C TYR A 214 -13.98 1.44 6.77
N GLN A 215 -14.80 0.74 6.00
CA GLN A 215 -16.10 0.26 6.43
C GLN A 215 -16.21 -1.23 6.11
N LEU A 216 -16.52 -2.02 7.12
CA LEU A 216 -16.77 -3.45 6.98
C LEU A 216 -18.27 -3.67 6.84
N GLU A 217 -18.67 -4.55 5.94
CA GLU A 217 -20.04 -4.96 5.73
C GLU A 217 -20.12 -6.48 5.55
N GLU A 218 -21.14 -7.10 6.09
CA GLU A 218 -21.51 -8.46 5.74
C GLU A 218 -22.65 -8.44 4.72
N ARG A 219 -22.45 -9.08 3.56
CA ARG A 219 -23.46 -9.23 2.51
C ARG A 219 -23.64 -10.71 2.20
N ASP A 220 -24.80 -11.26 2.48
CA ASP A 220 -25.12 -12.68 2.26
C ASP A 220 -24.10 -13.67 2.89
N GLY A 221 -23.59 -13.34 4.09
CA GLY A 221 -22.60 -14.14 4.80
C GLY A 221 -21.17 -13.97 4.29
N VAL A 222 -20.91 -13.01 3.41
CA VAL A 222 -19.58 -12.67 2.88
C VAL A 222 -19.13 -11.32 3.40
N LEU A 223 -17.89 -11.26 3.89
CA LEU A 223 -17.30 -10.00 4.33
C LEU A 223 -16.90 -9.15 3.12
N TRP A 224 -17.31 -7.89 3.17
CA TRP A 224 -16.93 -6.85 2.24
C TRP A 224 -16.22 -5.73 2.97
N ILE A 225 -15.23 -5.15 2.30
CA ILE A 225 -14.45 -4.02 2.81
C ILE A 225 -14.63 -2.87 1.83
N ASN A 226 -15.09 -1.73 2.34
CA ASN A 226 -15.07 -0.47 1.61
C ASN A 226 -13.91 0.38 2.13
N ALA A 227 -12.92 0.60 1.28
CA ALA A 227 -11.78 1.46 1.55
C ALA A 227 -11.87 2.71 0.67
N LYS A 228 -12.47 3.78 1.19
CA LYS A 228 -12.65 5.06 0.48
C LYS A 228 -13.34 4.92 -0.89
N GLY A 229 -14.30 4.02 -1.00
CA GLY A 229 -15.05 3.77 -2.24
C GLY A 229 -14.51 2.61 -3.09
N SER A 230 -13.29 2.15 -2.89
CA SER A 230 -12.83 0.88 -3.44
C SER A 230 -13.44 -0.26 -2.64
N LEU A 231 -14.14 -1.16 -3.33
CA LEU A 231 -14.81 -2.30 -2.71
C LEU A 231 -14.00 -3.57 -2.91
N TYR A 232 -13.86 -4.32 -1.82
CA TYR A 232 -13.17 -5.60 -1.81
C TYR A 232 -14.08 -6.67 -1.18
N MET A 233 -13.92 -7.90 -1.62
CA MET A 233 -14.63 -9.08 -1.12
C MET A 233 -13.61 -10.09 -0.60
N ASP A 234 -13.98 -10.88 0.42
CA ASP A 234 -13.20 -12.02 0.86
C ASP A 234 -12.95 -13.00 -0.29
N ALA A 235 -11.68 -13.29 -0.57
CA ALA A 235 -11.26 -14.17 -1.66
C ALA A 235 -11.78 -15.61 -1.48
N ALA A 236 -11.96 -16.07 -0.24
CA ALA A 236 -12.51 -17.38 0.06
C ALA A 236 -13.97 -17.54 -0.40
N ALA A 237 -14.68 -16.44 -0.59
CA ALA A 237 -16.05 -16.41 -1.07
C ALA A 237 -16.18 -16.50 -2.61
N ALA A 238 -15.09 -16.42 -3.35
CA ALA A 238 -15.12 -16.55 -4.81
C ALA A 238 -15.58 -17.97 -5.21
N PRO A 239 -16.65 -18.09 -6.02
CA PRO A 239 -17.14 -19.40 -6.47
C PRO A 239 -16.12 -20.09 -7.38
N THR A 240 -16.18 -21.41 -7.46
CA THR A 240 -15.37 -22.18 -8.40
C THR A 240 -15.90 -22.01 -9.83
N LEU A 241 -14.99 -21.94 -10.80
CA LEU A 241 -15.31 -21.84 -12.21
C LEU A 241 -16.00 -23.14 -12.70
N VAL A 242 -17.21 -23.00 -13.24
CA VAL A 242 -18.00 -24.13 -13.71
C VAL A 242 -17.63 -24.45 -15.15
N THR A 243 -17.10 -25.65 -15.39
CA THR A 243 -16.71 -26.12 -16.73
C THR A 243 -17.85 -26.82 -17.49
N GLY A 244 -18.86 -27.33 -16.80
CA GLY A 244 -20.08 -27.91 -17.35
C GLY A 244 -19.85 -28.93 -18.46
N SER A 245 -20.62 -28.80 -19.55
CA SER A 245 -20.53 -29.62 -20.77
C SER A 245 -19.47 -29.11 -21.78
N GLY A 246 -18.45 -28.39 -21.30
CA GLY A 246 -17.40 -27.77 -22.13
C GLY A 246 -17.70 -26.34 -22.56
N ALA A 247 -18.84 -25.78 -22.17
CA ALA A 247 -19.19 -24.36 -22.40
C ALA A 247 -19.89 -23.77 -21.17
N SER A 248 -19.63 -22.55 -20.90
CA SER A 248 -20.19 -21.78 -19.79
C SER A 248 -20.29 -20.30 -20.18
N TYR A 249 -20.86 -19.50 -19.30
CA TYR A 249 -20.81 -18.04 -19.45
C TYR A 249 -20.80 -17.36 -18.08
N THR A 250 -20.25 -16.14 -18.05
CA THR A 250 -20.39 -15.24 -16.94
C THR A 250 -20.84 -13.86 -17.44
N THR A 251 -21.58 -13.12 -16.62
CA THR A 251 -22.15 -11.82 -16.99
C THR A 251 -21.87 -10.81 -15.87
N ILE A 252 -21.38 -9.64 -16.25
CA ILE A 252 -21.31 -8.50 -15.35
C ILE A 252 -22.75 -8.05 -15.10
N GLN A 253 -23.19 -8.12 -13.86
CA GLN A 253 -24.55 -7.77 -13.47
C GLN A 253 -24.75 -6.24 -13.46
N ALA A 254 -25.97 -5.81 -13.15
CA ALA A 254 -26.32 -4.39 -13.07
C ALA A 254 -25.52 -3.60 -12.00
N ASP A 255 -24.92 -4.31 -11.03
CA ASP A 255 -24.04 -3.75 -10.01
C ASP A 255 -22.69 -3.29 -10.56
N GLY A 256 -22.30 -3.75 -11.76
CA GLY A 256 -21.01 -3.46 -12.38
C GLY A 256 -19.81 -4.11 -11.73
N TYR A 257 -20.02 -5.00 -10.75
CA TYR A 257 -18.91 -5.62 -10.02
C TYR A 257 -18.21 -6.68 -10.87
N ALA A 258 -16.90 -6.77 -10.71
CA ALA A 258 -16.08 -7.83 -11.26
C ALA A 258 -16.57 -9.22 -10.81
N ARG A 259 -16.43 -10.22 -11.66
CA ARG A 259 -16.80 -11.61 -11.38
C ARG A 259 -15.54 -12.43 -11.21
N TRP A 260 -15.26 -12.80 -9.97
CA TRP A 260 -14.12 -13.61 -9.57
C TRP A 260 -14.51 -15.09 -9.46
N TYR A 261 -13.59 -15.96 -9.87
CA TYR A 261 -13.73 -17.39 -9.76
C TYR A 261 -12.41 -18.02 -9.36
N GLN A 262 -12.48 -19.05 -8.50
CA GLN A 262 -11.40 -20.00 -8.29
C GLN A 262 -11.31 -20.92 -9.51
N VAL A 263 -10.12 -21.24 -9.98
CA VAL A 263 -9.91 -22.10 -11.15
C VAL A 263 -10.49 -23.50 -10.90
N GLY A 264 -10.22 -24.11 -9.73
CA GLY A 264 -10.79 -25.37 -9.28
C GLY A 264 -10.67 -26.50 -10.33
N ASP A 265 -11.79 -27.16 -10.67
CA ASP A 265 -11.84 -28.29 -11.64
C ASP A 265 -11.50 -27.88 -13.09
N ALA A 266 -11.32 -26.60 -13.36
CA ALA A 266 -10.85 -26.09 -14.65
C ALA A 266 -9.31 -26.08 -14.76
N ALA A 267 -8.59 -26.43 -13.70
CA ALA A 267 -7.13 -26.47 -13.67
C ALA A 267 -6.54 -27.27 -14.85
N GLY A 268 -5.51 -26.73 -15.47
CA GLY A 268 -4.82 -27.33 -16.62
C GLY A 268 -5.61 -27.34 -17.94
N LYS A 269 -6.90 -26.97 -17.94
CA LYS A 269 -7.71 -26.96 -19.18
C LYS A 269 -7.40 -25.71 -20.03
N ALA A 270 -7.47 -25.90 -21.34
CA ALA A 270 -7.50 -24.77 -22.25
C ALA A 270 -8.90 -24.13 -22.24
N MET A 271 -8.97 -22.83 -22.04
CA MET A 271 -10.20 -22.04 -22.04
C MET A 271 -10.14 -21.00 -23.15
N THR A 272 -11.16 -20.99 -24.02
CA THR A 272 -11.36 -19.90 -24.98
C THR A 272 -12.45 -18.97 -24.48
N VAL A 273 -12.20 -17.68 -24.50
CA VAL A 273 -13.10 -16.62 -24.04
C VAL A 273 -13.52 -15.73 -25.18
N GLN A 274 -14.83 -15.60 -25.39
CA GLN A 274 -15.36 -14.51 -26.23
C GLN A 274 -15.50 -13.28 -25.32
N VAL A 275 -14.64 -12.29 -25.55
CA VAL A 275 -14.56 -11.05 -24.76
C VAL A 275 -15.50 -10.03 -25.37
N PRO A 276 -16.48 -9.49 -24.62
CA PRO A 276 -17.34 -8.39 -25.07
C PRO A 276 -16.56 -7.08 -25.20
N GLU A 277 -17.16 -6.12 -25.90
CA GLU A 277 -16.65 -4.76 -25.96
C GLU A 277 -16.61 -4.11 -24.55
N ASN A 278 -15.67 -3.21 -24.30
CA ASN A 278 -15.45 -2.55 -23.02
C ASN A 278 -15.37 -3.51 -21.83
N SER A 279 -14.71 -4.63 -22.03
CA SER A 279 -14.53 -5.64 -21.00
C SER A 279 -13.21 -6.38 -21.14
N GLY A 280 -12.84 -7.14 -20.14
CA GLY A 280 -11.62 -7.92 -20.15
C GLY A 280 -11.60 -8.99 -19.06
N PHE A 281 -10.61 -9.87 -19.16
CA PHE A 281 -10.34 -10.84 -18.12
C PHE A 281 -8.85 -10.92 -17.79
N TRP A 282 -8.56 -11.41 -16.58
CA TRP A 282 -7.23 -11.62 -16.04
C TRP A 282 -7.19 -12.97 -15.34
N VAL A 283 -6.12 -13.71 -15.55
CA VAL A 283 -5.86 -15.00 -14.90
C VAL A 283 -4.62 -14.89 -14.04
N TYR A 284 -4.71 -15.39 -12.82
CA TYR A 284 -3.63 -15.38 -11.84
C TYR A 284 -3.30 -16.79 -11.40
N ASP A 285 -2.03 -17.05 -11.17
CA ASP A 285 -1.58 -18.28 -10.50
C ASP A 285 -1.83 -18.22 -8.98
N GLY A 286 -1.49 -19.30 -8.28
CA GLY A 286 -1.63 -19.40 -6.82
C GLY A 286 -0.78 -18.39 -6.02
N ASN A 287 0.17 -17.69 -6.68
CA ASN A 287 0.96 -16.63 -6.08
C ASN A 287 0.40 -15.24 -6.41
N GLY A 288 -0.76 -15.16 -7.09
CA GLY A 288 -1.36 -13.89 -7.51
C GLY A 288 -0.65 -13.21 -8.69
N GLN A 289 0.25 -13.92 -9.40
CA GLN A 289 0.91 -13.38 -10.59
C GLN A 289 0.02 -13.55 -11.82
N VAL A 290 -0.06 -12.49 -12.66
CA VAL A 290 -0.83 -12.54 -13.91
C VAL A 290 -0.16 -13.53 -14.89
N THR A 291 -0.91 -14.57 -15.28
CA THR A 291 -0.46 -15.59 -16.25
C THR A 291 -1.09 -15.42 -17.62
N ALA A 292 -2.27 -14.78 -17.71
CA ALA A 292 -2.93 -14.44 -18.96
C ALA A 292 -3.86 -13.24 -18.78
N SER A 293 -4.01 -12.42 -19.84
CA SER A 293 -4.94 -11.28 -19.83
C SER A 293 -5.33 -10.85 -21.23
N SER A 294 -6.64 -10.67 -21.45
CA SER A 294 -7.14 -10.05 -22.70
C SER A 294 -6.77 -8.57 -22.81
N VAL A 295 -6.51 -7.92 -21.67
CA VAL A 295 -6.21 -6.47 -21.62
C VAL A 295 -4.74 -6.19 -21.89
N LEU A 296 -3.82 -6.97 -21.31
CA LEU A 296 -2.37 -6.77 -21.48
C LEU A 296 -1.86 -7.33 -22.81
N TRP A 297 -2.32 -8.53 -23.16
CA TRP A 297 -1.71 -9.31 -24.24
C TRP A 297 -2.67 -9.67 -25.35
N GLY A 298 -3.96 -9.31 -25.22
CA GLY A 298 -4.98 -9.64 -26.19
C GLY A 298 -5.36 -11.11 -26.21
N ASP A 299 -5.11 -11.84 -25.10
CA ASP A 299 -5.40 -13.25 -25.00
C ASP A 299 -6.89 -13.52 -25.16
N THR A 300 -7.23 -14.55 -25.94
CA THR A 300 -8.58 -15.09 -26.09
C THR A 300 -8.65 -16.59 -25.83
N THR A 301 -7.50 -17.26 -25.81
CA THR A 301 -7.37 -18.67 -25.45
C THR A 301 -6.19 -18.82 -24.50
N VAL A 302 -6.44 -19.42 -23.35
CA VAL A 302 -5.47 -19.52 -22.25
C VAL A 302 -5.49 -20.91 -21.65
N THR A 303 -4.37 -21.42 -21.17
CA THR A 303 -4.32 -22.60 -20.30
C THR A 303 -4.41 -22.12 -18.87
N LEU A 304 -5.41 -22.59 -18.14
CA LEU A 304 -5.61 -22.20 -16.74
C LEU A 304 -4.54 -22.83 -15.86
N PRO A 305 -4.03 -22.12 -14.84
CA PRO A 305 -3.04 -22.66 -13.90
C PRO A 305 -3.63 -23.80 -13.08
N GLU A 306 -2.76 -24.60 -12.44
CA GLU A 306 -3.18 -25.69 -11.55
C GLU A 306 -3.87 -25.18 -10.29
N ASP A 307 -3.47 -23.99 -9.83
CA ASP A 307 -4.06 -23.24 -8.73
C ASP A 307 -4.11 -21.76 -9.11
N GLY A 308 -5.16 -21.07 -8.73
CA GLY A 308 -5.29 -19.63 -9.01
C GLY A 308 -6.72 -19.15 -9.15
N THR A 309 -6.83 -17.92 -9.64
CA THR A 309 -8.11 -17.23 -9.81
C THR A 309 -8.23 -16.58 -11.19
N ILE A 310 -9.46 -16.34 -11.60
CA ILE A 310 -9.77 -15.59 -12.79
C ILE A 310 -10.80 -14.49 -12.46
N VAL A 311 -10.63 -13.32 -13.05
CA VAL A 311 -11.59 -12.23 -12.97
C VAL A 311 -12.08 -11.82 -14.34
N PHE A 312 -13.37 -11.51 -14.43
CA PHE A 312 -14.02 -10.87 -15.57
C PHE A 312 -14.56 -9.53 -15.10
N ALA A 313 -14.23 -8.47 -15.83
CA ALA A 313 -14.67 -7.10 -15.53
C ALA A 313 -15.06 -6.38 -16.82
N GLY A 314 -15.98 -5.43 -16.72
CA GLY A 314 -16.48 -4.69 -17.86
C GLY A 314 -17.78 -3.95 -17.56
N ASP A 315 -18.42 -3.43 -18.61
CA ASP A 315 -19.69 -2.74 -18.49
C ASP A 315 -20.82 -3.67 -17.99
N PRO A 316 -21.79 -3.15 -17.24
CA PRO A 316 -22.99 -3.90 -16.86
C PRO A 316 -23.67 -4.51 -18.09
N GLY A 317 -23.96 -5.82 -18.03
CA GLY A 317 -24.53 -6.61 -19.12
C GLY A 317 -23.49 -7.27 -20.03
N ALA A 318 -22.19 -7.00 -19.90
CA ALA A 318 -21.15 -7.69 -20.64
C ALA A 318 -21.20 -9.19 -20.34
N ARG A 319 -21.34 -10.01 -21.35
CA ARG A 319 -21.50 -11.46 -21.24
C ARG A 319 -20.35 -12.18 -21.92
N PHE A 320 -19.51 -12.81 -21.12
CA PHE A 320 -18.38 -13.63 -21.56
C PHE A 320 -18.85 -15.06 -21.83
N HIS A 321 -18.56 -15.60 -23.00
CA HIS A 321 -18.78 -16.99 -23.32
C HIS A 321 -17.46 -17.76 -23.18
N LEU A 322 -17.48 -18.82 -22.38
CA LEU A 322 -16.34 -19.65 -22.06
C LEU A 322 -16.49 -21.03 -22.71
N ARG A 323 -15.42 -21.52 -23.34
CA ARG A 323 -15.35 -22.88 -23.89
C ARG A 323 -14.10 -23.56 -23.34
N PHE A 324 -14.28 -24.73 -22.76
CA PHE A 324 -13.21 -25.54 -22.20
C PHE A 324 -12.89 -26.70 -23.12
N GLN A 325 -11.60 -26.94 -23.34
CA GLN A 325 -11.07 -28.11 -24.02
C GLN A 325 -10.21 -28.87 -23.02
N GLY A 326 -10.46 -30.13 -22.84
CA GLY A 326 -9.75 -31.01 -21.93
C GLY A 326 -9.55 -32.37 -22.52
#